data_279dd131a95a5c2be09a3ca128992514
#
_entry.id   279dd131a95a5c2be09a3ca128992514
#
_cell.length_a   1.000
_cell.length_b   1.000
_cell.length_c   1.000
_cell.angle_alpha   90.00
_cell.angle_beta   90.00
_cell.angle_gamma   90.00
#
_symmetry.space_group_name_H-M   'P 1'
#
loop_
_entity.id
_entity.type
_entity.pdbx_description
1 polymer ?
#
loop_
_entity_poly.entity_id
_entity_poly.type
_entity_poly.pdbx_seq_one_letter_code
_entity_poly.pdbx_strand_id
1 'polypeptide(L)'
;MLTNTRLVHGQHDHSRCVDAALSRAEDLCQKKNAKLTPTRATVLSILWQSHRPLGAYQVQDRLSKITGKAIAPPTVYRAIEFLLRLGLIHRLPSLNAYIGCPFPNSEHSNLFMICIECGCVAEIADASLNTRLQTACDKTNFKLHSQNI
;
A
#
# COMPACT_ATOMS: atom_id res chain seq x y z
N MET A 1 -13.62 -7.14 21.65
CA MET A 1 -14.29 -6.59 20.45
C MET A 1 -13.22 -6.43 19.39
N LEU A 2 -13.25 -7.29 18.38
CA LEU A 2 -12.37 -7.22 17.21
C LEU A 2 -12.90 -6.11 16.30
N THR A 3 -12.41 -4.91 16.49
CA THR A 3 -12.81 -3.75 15.71
C THR A 3 -12.01 -3.73 14.41
N ASN A 4 -12.71 -4.04 13.34
CA ASN A 4 -12.37 -3.69 11.96
C ASN A 4 -11.14 -4.33 11.31
N THR A 5 -10.92 -5.63 11.54
CA THR A 5 -10.06 -6.41 10.66
C THR A 5 -10.86 -6.68 9.38
N ARG A 6 -10.74 -5.83 8.38
CA ARG A 6 -11.17 -6.16 7.03
C ARG A 6 -10.17 -7.16 6.45
N LEU A 7 -10.33 -8.42 6.84
CA LEU A 7 -9.73 -9.53 6.13
C LEU A 7 -10.43 -9.61 4.76
N VAL A 8 -9.85 -8.99 3.77
CA VAL A 8 -10.32 -9.11 2.39
C VAL A 8 -9.70 -10.38 1.79
N HIS A 9 -9.98 -11.53 2.41
CA HIS A 9 -9.73 -12.84 1.85
C HIS A 9 -11.02 -13.36 1.23
N GLY A 10 -11.23 -13.06 -0.04
CA GLY A 10 -12.31 -13.61 -0.84
C GLY A 10 -12.08 -13.23 -2.30
N GLN A 11 -12.49 -14.09 -3.23
CA GLN A 11 -12.64 -13.70 -4.62
C GLN A 11 -13.69 -12.58 -4.67
N HIS A 12 -13.26 -11.34 -4.81
CA HIS A 12 -14.14 -10.20 -5.01
C HIS A 12 -13.68 -9.42 -6.24
N ASP A 13 -14.57 -8.63 -6.78
CA ASP A 13 -14.28 -7.77 -7.92
C ASP A 13 -13.33 -6.64 -7.51
N HIS A 14 -12.07 -6.74 -7.93
CA HIS A 14 -11.04 -5.73 -7.69
C HIS A 14 -11.31 -4.40 -8.40
N SER A 15 -12.21 -4.36 -9.39
CA SER A 15 -12.55 -3.11 -10.06
C SER A 15 -13.09 -2.09 -9.06
N ARG A 16 -13.97 -2.52 -8.16
CA ARG A 16 -14.52 -1.66 -7.09
C ARG A 16 -13.45 -1.18 -6.11
N CYS A 17 -12.43 -2.00 -5.84
CA CYS A 17 -11.30 -1.61 -5.00
C CYS A 17 -10.45 -0.54 -5.69
N VAL A 18 -10.19 -0.70 -6.99
CA VAL A 18 -9.45 0.26 -7.81
C VAL A 18 -10.19 1.59 -7.87
N ASP A 19 -11.49 1.59 -8.20
CA ASP A 19 -12.29 2.81 -8.31
C ASP A 19 -12.34 3.57 -6.98
N ALA A 20 -12.55 2.86 -5.88
CA ALA A 20 -12.53 3.45 -4.54
C ALA A 20 -11.17 4.03 -4.17
N ALA A 21 -10.07 3.37 -4.55
CA ALA A 21 -8.72 3.85 -4.31
C ALA A 21 -8.41 5.11 -5.12
N LEU A 22 -8.80 5.15 -6.39
CA LEU A 22 -8.63 6.33 -7.26
C LEU A 22 -9.43 7.52 -6.75
N SER A 23 -10.70 7.32 -6.38
CA SER A 23 -11.53 8.39 -5.82
C SER A 23 -10.93 8.97 -4.54
N ARG A 24 -10.45 8.13 -3.61
CA ARG A 24 -9.75 8.60 -2.41
C ARG A 24 -8.46 9.35 -2.74
N ALA A 25 -7.73 8.92 -3.77
CA ALA A 25 -6.50 9.57 -4.19
C ALA A 25 -6.77 10.96 -4.78
N GLU A 26 -7.82 11.11 -5.58
CA GLU A 26 -8.25 12.39 -6.13
C GLU A 26 -8.64 13.38 -5.02
N ASP A 27 -9.48 12.95 -4.08
CA ASP A 27 -9.89 13.74 -2.92
C ASP A 27 -8.69 14.20 -2.09
N LEU A 28 -7.73 13.29 -1.84
CA LEU A 28 -6.54 13.60 -1.06
C LEU A 28 -5.60 14.55 -1.81
N CYS A 29 -5.43 14.36 -3.11
CA CYS A 29 -4.65 15.26 -3.96
C CYS A 29 -5.24 16.67 -3.97
N GLN A 30 -6.56 16.78 -4.09
CA GLN A 30 -7.26 18.07 -4.04
C GLN A 30 -7.03 18.78 -2.70
N LYS A 31 -7.20 18.07 -1.57
CA LYS A 31 -6.97 18.62 -0.23
C LYS A 31 -5.53 19.07 0.00
N LYS A 32 -4.56 18.39 -0.58
CA LYS A 32 -3.12 18.67 -0.42
C LYS A 32 -2.54 19.53 -1.55
N ASN A 33 -3.38 20.07 -2.44
CA ASN A 33 -2.97 20.84 -3.62
C ASN A 33 -1.89 20.11 -4.45
N ALA A 34 -2.09 18.80 -4.64
CA ALA A 34 -1.22 17.93 -5.40
C ALA A 34 -1.93 17.43 -6.66
N LYS A 35 -1.18 16.99 -7.68
CA LYS A 35 -1.76 16.52 -8.94
C LYS A 35 -1.63 15.00 -9.07
N LEU A 36 -2.76 14.31 -9.19
CA LEU A 36 -2.80 12.91 -9.58
C LEU A 36 -2.67 12.80 -11.11
N THR A 37 -1.43 12.67 -11.61
CA THR A 37 -1.20 12.51 -13.05
C THR A 37 -1.69 11.16 -13.55
N PRO A 38 -1.96 10.98 -14.88
CA PRO A 38 -2.36 9.69 -15.42
C PRO A 38 -1.42 8.54 -15.04
N THR A 39 -0.11 8.77 -15.09
CA THR A 39 0.89 7.75 -14.68
C THR A 39 0.74 7.35 -13.22
N ARG A 40 0.56 8.31 -12.31
CA ARG A 40 0.36 8.06 -10.88
C ARG A 40 -0.93 7.29 -10.62
N ALA A 41 -2.01 7.67 -11.29
CA ALA A 41 -3.29 6.96 -11.21
C ALA A 41 -3.17 5.52 -11.71
N THR A 42 -2.50 5.29 -12.83
CA THR A 42 -2.29 3.95 -13.37
C THR A 42 -1.43 3.10 -12.45
N VAL A 43 -0.35 3.64 -11.88
CA VAL A 43 0.48 2.91 -10.90
C VAL A 43 -0.34 2.53 -9.65
N LEU A 44 -1.17 3.44 -9.15
CA LEU A 44 -2.07 3.14 -8.03
C LEU A 44 -3.05 2.02 -8.39
N SER A 45 -3.67 2.09 -9.58
CA SER A 45 -4.58 1.05 -10.08
C SER A 45 -3.90 -0.32 -10.16
N ILE A 46 -2.67 -0.38 -10.66
CA ILE A 46 -1.88 -1.62 -10.75
C ILE A 46 -1.70 -2.25 -9.38
N LEU A 47 -1.39 -1.45 -8.35
CA LEU A 47 -1.18 -1.93 -7.00
C LEU A 47 -2.47 -2.40 -6.31
N TRP A 48 -3.63 -1.94 -6.78
CA TRP A 48 -4.94 -2.33 -6.26
C TRP A 48 -5.62 -3.48 -7.01
N GLN A 49 -5.03 -3.94 -8.12
CA GLN A 49 -5.59 -5.08 -8.90
C GLN A 49 -5.49 -6.42 -8.18
N SER A 50 -4.70 -6.51 -7.13
CA SER A 50 -4.61 -7.72 -6.29
C SER A 50 -4.19 -7.34 -4.87
N HIS A 51 -4.38 -8.28 -3.92
CA HIS A 51 -3.85 -8.15 -2.56
C HIS A 51 -2.42 -8.65 -2.41
N ARG A 52 -1.74 -8.91 -3.52
CA ARG A 52 -0.33 -9.28 -3.55
C ARG A 52 0.52 -8.05 -3.78
N PRO A 53 1.55 -7.85 -2.96
CA PRO A 53 2.46 -6.74 -3.16
C PRO A 53 3.26 -6.91 -4.44
N LEU A 54 3.63 -5.79 -5.06
CA LEU A 54 4.39 -5.75 -6.30
C LEU A 54 5.68 -4.98 -6.10
N GLY A 55 6.79 -5.53 -6.60
CA GLY A 55 8.05 -4.81 -6.72
C GLY A 55 8.01 -3.75 -7.83
N ALA A 56 8.94 -2.78 -7.79
CA ALA A 56 8.98 -1.69 -8.77
C ALA A 56 9.08 -2.17 -10.22
N TYR A 57 9.84 -3.24 -10.47
CA TYR A 57 9.97 -3.84 -11.82
C TYR A 57 8.66 -4.45 -12.32
N GLN A 58 7.91 -5.10 -11.44
CA GLN A 58 6.60 -5.65 -11.79
C GLN A 58 5.60 -4.54 -12.11
N VAL A 59 5.63 -3.43 -11.37
CA VAL A 59 4.83 -2.24 -11.65
C VAL A 59 5.23 -1.64 -13.00
N GLN A 60 6.54 -1.52 -13.28
CA GLN A 60 7.06 -1.02 -14.54
C GLN A 60 6.61 -1.86 -15.74
N ASP A 61 6.72 -3.19 -15.66
CA ASP A 61 6.30 -4.11 -16.70
C ASP A 61 4.81 -3.97 -17.00
N ARG A 62 3.97 -3.95 -15.96
CA ARG A 62 2.53 -3.76 -16.12
C ARG A 62 2.17 -2.41 -16.69
N LEU A 63 2.83 -1.33 -16.22
CA LEU A 63 2.62 0.01 -16.74
C LEU A 63 2.99 0.11 -18.23
N SER A 64 4.11 -0.51 -18.63
CA SER A 64 4.54 -0.57 -20.02
C SER A 64 3.53 -1.29 -20.90
N LYS A 65 2.98 -2.41 -20.42
CA LYS A 65 1.93 -3.18 -21.14
C LYS A 65 0.64 -2.38 -21.31
N ILE A 66 0.21 -1.68 -20.26
CA ILE A 66 -1.02 -0.86 -20.29
C ILE A 66 -0.86 0.34 -21.23
N THR A 67 0.29 1.00 -21.20
CA THR A 67 0.53 2.20 -22.01
C THR A 67 0.98 1.92 -23.44
N GLY A 68 1.39 0.68 -23.74
CA GLY A 68 1.99 0.29 -25.02
C GLY A 68 3.35 0.94 -25.30
N LYS A 69 4.02 1.46 -24.27
CA LYS A 69 5.31 2.19 -24.37
C LYS A 69 6.30 1.66 -23.36
N ALA A 70 7.58 1.69 -23.71
CA ALA A 70 8.65 1.44 -22.76
C ALA A 70 8.68 2.57 -21.72
N ILE A 71 8.57 2.21 -20.45
CA ILE A 71 8.61 3.16 -19.33
C ILE A 71 9.97 3.10 -18.66
N ALA A 72 10.62 4.27 -18.54
CA ALA A 72 11.89 4.36 -17.87
C ALA A 72 11.73 4.15 -16.34
N PRO A 73 12.66 3.42 -15.67
CA PRO A 73 12.59 3.17 -14.22
C PRO A 73 12.36 4.44 -13.37
N PRO A 74 13.02 5.59 -13.63
CA PRO A 74 12.79 6.80 -12.84
C PRO A 74 11.33 7.28 -12.86
N THR A 75 10.60 7.06 -13.94
CA THR A 75 9.18 7.41 -14.04
C THR A 75 8.33 6.65 -13.04
N VAL A 76 8.60 5.34 -12.90
CA VAL A 76 7.90 4.47 -11.95
C VAL A 76 8.25 4.85 -10.52
N TYR A 77 9.53 5.04 -10.22
CA TYR A 77 9.97 5.42 -8.88
C TYR A 77 9.41 6.75 -8.42
N ARG A 78 9.36 7.77 -9.30
CA ARG A 78 8.73 9.07 -8.99
C ARG A 78 7.22 8.94 -8.70
N ALA A 79 6.52 8.07 -9.43
CA ALA A 79 5.11 7.79 -9.16
C ALA A 79 4.94 7.08 -7.81
N ILE A 80 5.75 6.06 -7.52
CA ILE A 80 5.75 5.33 -6.25
C ILE A 80 6.05 6.27 -5.08
N GLU A 81 7.10 7.09 -5.16
CA GLU A 81 7.46 8.07 -4.13
C GLU A 81 6.33 9.07 -3.85
N PHE A 82 5.68 9.54 -4.89
CA PHE A 82 4.52 10.42 -4.76
C PHE A 82 3.38 9.75 -3.99
N LEU A 83 3.05 8.50 -4.33
CA LEU A 83 1.98 7.74 -3.69
C LEU A 83 2.32 7.39 -2.23
N LEU A 84 3.57 7.05 -1.94
CA LEU A 84 4.08 6.82 -0.58
C LEU A 84 3.97 8.08 0.27
N ARG A 85 4.41 9.23 -0.25
CA ARG A 85 4.36 10.51 0.45
C ARG A 85 2.94 10.94 0.81
N LEU A 86 1.96 10.59 -0.01
CA LEU A 86 0.55 10.84 0.26
C LEU A 86 -0.11 9.77 1.14
N GLY A 87 0.59 8.70 1.49
CA GLY A 87 0.04 7.60 2.28
C GLY A 87 -0.97 6.73 1.52
N LEU A 88 -0.97 6.78 0.18
CA LEU A 88 -1.87 6.01 -0.67
C LEU A 88 -1.43 4.55 -0.86
N ILE A 89 -0.15 4.30 -0.63
CA ILE A 89 0.48 2.98 -0.69
C ILE A 89 1.46 2.80 0.47
N HIS A 90 1.78 1.55 0.78
CA HIS A 90 2.83 1.18 1.72
C HIS A 90 3.97 0.44 1.04
N ARG A 91 5.17 0.61 1.57
CA ARG A 91 6.31 -0.24 1.25
C ARG A 91 6.40 -1.36 2.27
N LEU A 92 6.62 -2.58 1.78
CA LEU A 92 6.92 -3.76 2.58
C LEU A 92 8.43 -4.06 2.46
N PRO A 93 9.27 -3.63 3.42
CA PRO A 93 10.72 -3.76 3.30
C PRO A 93 11.20 -5.20 3.18
N SER A 94 10.58 -6.13 3.91
CA SER A 94 10.92 -7.57 3.86
C SER A 94 10.75 -8.20 2.49
N LEU A 95 9.81 -7.68 1.68
CA LEU A 95 9.52 -8.17 0.33
C LEU A 95 10.08 -7.27 -0.77
N ASN A 96 10.64 -6.11 -0.40
CA ASN A 96 11.01 -5.04 -1.34
C ASN A 96 9.89 -4.74 -2.36
N ALA A 97 8.68 -4.61 -1.86
CA ALA A 97 7.46 -4.48 -2.65
C ALA A 97 6.51 -3.43 -2.08
N TYR A 98 5.47 -3.10 -2.83
CA TYR A 98 4.50 -2.06 -2.51
C TYR A 98 3.09 -2.62 -2.55
N ILE A 99 2.20 -2.05 -1.75
CA ILE A 99 0.79 -2.42 -1.67
C ILE A 99 -0.08 -1.18 -1.44
N GLY A 100 -1.31 -1.18 -1.92
CA GLY A 100 -2.26 -0.09 -1.69
C GLY A 100 -2.65 0.02 -0.22
N CYS A 101 -2.82 1.25 0.27
CA CYS A 101 -3.28 1.53 1.63
C CYS A 101 -4.81 1.64 1.67
N PRO A 102 -5.51 0.81 2.46
CA PRO A 102 -6.97 0.90 2.60
C PRO A 102 -7.42 2.09 3.46
N PHE A 103 -6.52 2.74 4.22
CA PHE A 103 -6.83 3.79 5.19
C PHE A 103 -5.96 5.05 5.02
N PRO A 104 -5.88 5.67 3.84
CA PRO A 104 -4.88 6.72 3.56
C PRO A 104 -5.07 8.02 4.36
N ASN A 105 -6.23 8.21 5.00
CA ASN A 105 -6.58 9.43 5.74
C ASN A 105 -6.59 9.24 7.26
N SER A 106 -6.17 8.09 7.77
CA SER A 106 -6.15 7.79 9.20
C SER A 106 -4.75 7.48 9.68
N GLU A 107 -4.43 7.88 10.90
CA GLU A 107 -3.28 7.33 11.61
C GLU A 107 -3.59 5.86 11.91
N HIS A 108 -2.83 4.97 11.32
CA HIS A 108 -2.95 3.53 11.53
C HIS A 108 -1.57 2.91 11.65
N SER A 109 -1.54 1.75 12.28
CA SER A 109 -0.31 1.00 12.40
C SER A 109 0.07 0.37 11.07
N ASN A 110 1.32 0.45 10.73
CA ASN A 110 1.88 -0.26 9.56
C ASN A 110 2.20 -1.73 9.93
N LEU A 111 1.24 -2.43 10.51
CA LEU A 111 1.37 -3.85 10.83
C LEU A 111 0.74 -4.67 9.69
N PHE A 112 1.55 -5.51 9.07
CA PHE A 112 1.13 -6.32 7.93
C PHE A 112 1.26 -7.81 8.24
N MET A 113 0.19 -8.57 7.95
CA MET A 113 0.24 -10.02 7.87
C MET A 113 0.51 -10.42 6.42
N ILE A 114 1.47 -11.32 6.22
CA ILE A 114 1.84 -11.84 4.90
C ILE A 114 1.56 -13.33 4.89
N CYS A 115 0.66 -13.79 4.03
CA CYS A 115 0.38 -15.21 3.89
C CYS A 115 1.53 -15.91 3.17
N ILE A 116 2.12 -16.92 3.80
CA ILE A 116 3.24 -17.68 3.22
C ILE A 116 2.81 -18.57 2.05
N GLU A 117 1.52 -18.96 1.97
CA GLU A 117 1.02 -19.84 0.92
C GLU A 117 0.65 -19.07 -0.35
N CYS A 118 -0.10 -17.97 -0.23
CA CYS A 118 -0.61 -17.25 -1.39
C CYS A 118 0.07 -15.90 -1.64
N GLY A 119 0.90 -15.40 -0.70
CA GLY A 119 1.57 -14.12 -0.80
C GLY A 119 0.65 -12.89 -0.64
N CYS A 120 -0.62 -13.11 -0.28
CA CYS A 120 -1.53 -12.00 0.02
C CYS A 120 -1.13 -11.30 1.31
N VAL A 121 -1.36 -9.99 1.34
CA VAL A 121 -1.05 -9.13 2.49
C VAL A 121 -2.32 -8.49 3.01
N ALA A 122 -2.46 -8.47 4.32
CA ALA A 122 -3.51 -7.74 5.01
C ALA A 122 -2.90 -6.75 6.01
N GLU A 123 -3.36 -5.52 5.98
CA GLU A 123 -3.00 -4.51 6.97
C GLU A 123 -3.91 -4.63 8.19
N ILE A 124 -3.30 -4.64 9.38
CA ILE A 124 -4.02 -4.70 10.66
C ILE A 124 -4.00 -3.33 11.30
N ALA A 125 -5.17 -2.78 11.57
CA ALA A 125 -5.35 -1.58 12.36
C ALA A 125 -5.80 -1.97 13.79
N ASP A 126 -4.85 -2.37 14.65
CA ASP A 126 -5.11 -2.71 16.03
C ASP A 126 -4.19 -1.91 16.96
N ALA A 127 -4.79 -0.93 17.64
CA ALA A 127 -4.07 -0.07 18.58
C ALA A 127 -3.48 -0.86 19.77
N SER A 128 -4.12 -1.95 20.21
CA SER A 128 -3.64 -2.76 21.34
C SER A 128 -2.38 -3.52 21.00
N LEU A 129 -2.29 -4.06 19.79
CA LEU A 129 -1.09 -4.73 19.27
C LEU A 129 0.07 -3.74 19.15
N ASN A 130 -0.17 -2.56 18.63
CA ASN A 130 0.85 -1.50 18.56
C ASN A 130 1.40 -1.12 19.93
N THR A 131 0.51 -0.91 20.89
CA THR A 131 0.92 -0.56 22.26
C THR A 131 1.77 -1.67 22.88
N ARG A 132 1.42 -2.94 22.67
CA ARG A 132 2.20 -4.08 23.16
C ARG A 132 3.57 -4.17 22.50
N LEU A 133 3.63 -3.99 21.20
CA LEU A 133 4.90 -3.99 20.45
C LEU A 133 5.80 -2.82 20.88
N GLN A 134 5.25 -1.62 21.01
CA GLN A 134 5.99 -0.46 21.49
C GLN A 134 6.53 -0.69 22.91
N THR A 135 5.70 -1.23 23.81
CA THR A 135 6.11 -1.57 25.17
C THR A 135 7.25 -2.60 25.20
N ALA A 136 7.20 -3.59 24.32
CA ALA A 136 8.28 -4.58 24.20
C ALA A 136 9.58 -3.95 23.69
N CYS A 137 9.47 -3.06 22.69
CA CYS A 137 10.62 -2.32 22.16
C CYS A 137 11.26 -1.42 23.23
N ASP A 138 10.45 -0.68 24.00
CA ASP A 138 10.92 0.21 25.06
C ASP A 138 11.67 -0.56 26.16
N LYS A 139 11.15 -1.75 26.53
CA LYS A 139 11.80 -2.64 27.53
C LYS A 139 13.16 -3.19 27.06
N THR A 140 13.37 -3.28 25.77
CA THR A 140 14.59 -3.87 25.17
C THR A 140 15.49 -2.83 24.53
N ASN A 141 15.18 -1.54 24.65
CA ASN A 141 15.89 -0.43 23.98
C ASN A 141 15.95 -0.56 22.45
N PHE A 142 14.96 -1.22 21.84
CA PHE A 142 14.80 -1.29 20.39
C PHE A 142 13.94 -0.14 19.88
N LYS A 143 14.35 0.46 18.75
CA LYS A 143 13.52 1.39 18.01
C LYS A 143 12.77 0.63 16.92
N LEU A 144 11.45 0.63 16.99
CA LEU A 144 10.62 0.02 15.98
C LEU A 144 10.69 0.83 14.68
N HIS A 145 11.24 0.26 13.62
CA HIS A 145 11.38 0.91 12.32
C HIS A 145 10.31 0.42 11.32
N SER A 146 10.01 -0.87 11.32
CA SER A 146 8.98 -1.48 10.49
C SER A 146 8.44 -2.75 11.14
N GLN A 147 7.18 -3.07 10.85
CA GLN A 147 6.50 -4.24 11.40
C GLN A 147 6.02 -5.11 10.24
N ASN A 148 6.70 -6.24 10.00
CA ASN A 148 6.27 -7.27 9.08
C ASN A 148 6.19 -8.58 9.85
N ILE A 149 5.02 -9.19 9.87
CA ILE A 149 4.76 -10.47 10.53
C ILE A 149 4.33 -11.49 9.49
#